data_df21d1ff5f9ae86b5301ebec1a20690a
#
_entry.id   df21d1ff5f9ae86b5301ebec1a20690a
#
_cell.length_a   1.000
_cell.length_b   1.000
_cell.length_c   1.000
_cell.angle_alpha   90.00
_cell.angle_beta   90.00
_cell.angle_gamma   90.00
#
_symmetry.space_group_name_H-M   'P 1'
#
loop_
_entity.id
_entity.type
_entity.pdbx_description
1 polymer ?
#
loop_
_entity_poly.entity_id
_entity_poly.type
_entity_poly.pdbx_seq_one_letter_code
_entity_poly.pdbx_strand_id
1 'polypeptide(L)'
;MTLTEALNEQMEDESFKKEYESLKPEYEIISSLIDARKSCNVTQKQLSETTGIAQSDISKIENGSGNPTIKILKRLADGLGMNLKVEFIPKNQLAMG
;
A
#
# COMPACT_ATOMS: atom_id res chain seq x y z
N MET A 1 -4.32 -14.12 -8.23
CA MET A 1 -2.94 -13.82 -7.76
C MET A 1 -2.93 -12.46 -7.08
N THR A 2 -2.31 -12.38 -5.91
CA THR A 2 -2.15 -11.11 -5.22
C THR A 2 -0.90 -10.39 -5.74
N LEU A 3 -0.80 -9.08 -5.47
CA LEU A 3 0.39 -8.32 -5.80
C LEU A 3 1.64 -8.94 -5.16
N THR A 4 1.54 -9.35 -3.91
CA THR A 4 2.65 -9.96 -3.17
C THR A 4 3.10 -11.27 -3.82
N GLU A 5 2.18 -12.11 -4.23
CA GLU A 5 2.50 -13.37 -4.90
C GLU A 5 3.21 -13.13 -6.23
N ALA A 6 2.70 -12.18 -7.02
CA ALA A 6 3.32 -11.84 -8.31
C ALA A 6 4.76 -11.33 -8.11
N LEU A 7 4.97 -10.48 -7.11
CA LEU A 7 6.30 -9.95 -6.82
C LEU A 7 7.25 -11.06 -6.38
N ASN A 8 6.79 -11.99 -5.55
CA ASN A 8 7.63 -13.09 -5.08
C ASN A 8 8.12 -13.97 -6.22
N GLU A 9 7.25 -14.25 -7.20
CA GLU A 9 7.62 -15.04 -8.37
C GLU A 9 8.71 -14.38 -9.20
N GLN A 10 8.73 -13.04 -9.25
CA GLN A 10 9.66 -12.30 -10.09
C GLN A 10 10.93 -11.86 -9.39
N MET A 11 11.04 -12.08 -8.10
CA MET A 11 12.19 -11.62 -7.33
C MET A 11 13.50 -12.35 -7.66
N GLU A 12 13.45 -13.42 -8.44
CA GLU A 12 14.65 -14.09 -8.92
C GLU A 12 15.40 -13.29 -10.00
N ASP A 13 14.70 -12.41 -10.71
CA ASP A 13 15.31 -11.53 -11.71
C ASP A 13 15.96 -10.34 -11.01
N GLU A 14 17.26 -10.16 -11.19
CA GLU A 14 17.99 -9.06 -10.54
C GLU A 14 17.51 -7.68 -10.96
N SER A 15 17.18 -7.50 -12.24
CA SER A 15 16.64 -6.22 -12.71
C SER A 15 15.35 -5.89 -12.03
N PHE A 16 14.48 -6.87 -11.97
CA PHE A 16 13.18 -6.72 -11.29
C PHE A 16 13.39 -6.45 -9.79
N LYS A 17 14.33 -7.15 -9.18
CA LYS A 17 14.64 -6.98 -7.76
C LYS A 17 15.06 -5.55 -7.44
N LYS A 18 15.91 -4.95 -8.27
CA LYS A 18 16.32 -3.56 -8.09
C LYS A 18 15.13 -2.60 -8.21
N GLU A 19 14.29 -2.82 -9.21
CA GLU A 19 13.07 -2.01 -9.39
C GLU A 19 12.13 -2.17 -8.22
N TYR A 20 11.96 -3.39 -7.74
CA TYR A 20 11.11 -3.66 -6.59
C TYR A 20 11.63 -2.94 -5.34
N GLU A 21 12.93 -3.02 -5.06
CA GLU A 21 13.50 -2.36 -3.89
C GLU A 21 13.33 -0.85 -3.95
N SER A 22 13.43 -0.27 -5.14
CA SER A 22 13.20 1.16 -5.34
C SER A 22 11.75 1.55 -5.04
N LEU A 23 10.80 0.69 -5.38
CA LEU A 23 9.36 0.94 -5.21
C LEU A 23 8.77 0.30 -3.96
N LYS A 24 9.61 -0.31 -3.13
CA LYS A 24 9.15 -1.06 -1.96
C LYS A 24 8.24 -0.24 -1.04
N PRO A 25 8.54 1.03 -0.72
CA PRO A 25 7.64 1.81 0.13
C PRO A 25 6.24 1.95 -0.46
N GLU A 26 6.13 2.13 -1.78
CA GLU A 26 4.83 2.23 -2.45
C GLU A 26 4.07 0.90 -2.37
N TYR A 27 4.76 -0.21 -2.60
CA TYR A 27 4.15 -1.53 -2.51
C TYR A 27 3.72 -1.86 -1.09
N GLU A 28 4.48 -1.45 -0.09
CA GLU A 28 4.11 -1.66 1.31
C GLU A 28 2.85 -0.88 1.68
N ILE A 29 2.72 0.34 1.19
CA ILE A 29 1.53 1.14 1.41
C ILE A 29 0.31 0.46 0.78
N ILE A 30 0.44 0.01 -0.47
CA ILE A 30 -0.64 -0.65 -1.18
C ILE A 30 -1.08 -1.93 -0.46
N SER A 31 -0.13 -2.78 -0.12
CA SER A 31 -0.41 -4.04 0.59
C SER A 31 -1.06 -3.79 1.94
N SER A 32 -0.57 -2.79 2.66
CA SER A 32 -1.11 -2.42 3.97
C SER A 32 -2.56 -1.96 3.87
N LEU A 33 -2.88 -1.16 2.86
CA LEU A 33 -4.24 -0.69 2.63
C LEU A 33 -5.18 -1.85 2.30
N ILE A 34 -4.76 -2.72 1.38
CA ILE A 34 -5.57 -3.87 0.99
C ILE A 34 -5.82 -4.79 2.19
N ASP A 35 -4.77 -5.08 2.95
CA ASP A 35 -4.87 -5.96 4.13
C ASP A 35 -5.78 -5.34 5.20
N ALA A 36 -5.64 -4.05 5.45
CA ALA A 36 -6.48 -3.35 6.42
C ALA A 36 -7.95 -3.40 6.01
N ARG A 37 -8.22 -3.11 4.74
CA ARG A 37 -9.59 -3.14 4.22
C ARG A 37 -10.20 -4.54 4.34
N LYS A 38 -9.46 -5.55 3.91
CA LYS A 38 -9.93 -6.95 3.95
C LYS A 38 -10.12 -7.45 5.36
N SER A 39 -9.24 -7.07 6.28
CA SER A 39 -9.37 -7.50 7.68
C SER A 39 -10.63 -6.91 8.34
N CYS A 40 -11.11 -5.79 7.84
CA CYS A 40 -12.35 -5.17 8.31
C CYS A 40 -13.58 -5.67 7.55
N ASN A 41 -13.41 -6.56 6.57
CA ASN A 41 -14.49 -7.04 5.70
C ASN A 41 -15.20 -5.89 4.97
N VAL A 42 -14.44 -4.89 4.54
CA VAL A 42 -14.97 -3.70 3.85
C VAL A 42 -14.59 -3.77 2.38
N THR A 43 -15.57 -3.59 1.51
CA THR A 43 -15.32 -3.52 0.06
C THR A 43 -14.79 -2.14 -0.31
N GLN A 44 -14.19 -2.02 -1.51
CA GLN A 44 -13.79 -0.71 -2.03
C GLN A 44 -14.97 0.25 -2.09
N LYS A 45 -16.13 -0.26 -2.48
CA LYS A 45 -17.36 0.55 -2.55
C LYS A 45 -17.76 1.09 -1.19
N GLN A 46 -17.76 0.20 -0.18
CA GLN A 46 -18.09 0.60 1.19
C GLN A 46 -17.11 1.64 1.73
N LEU A 47 -15.82 1.43 1.47
CA LEU A 47 -14.80 2.38 1.90
C LEU A 47 -14.97 3.73 1.20
N SER A 48 -15.32 3.72 -0.07
CA SER A 48 -15.65 4.93 -0.83
C SER A 48 -16.81 5.68 -0.18
N GLU A 49 -17.87 4.98 0.17
CA GLU A 49 -19.05 5.58 0.79
C GLU A 49 -18.72 6.19 2.16
N THR A 50 -17.89 5.51 2.95
CA THR A 50 -17.53 5.98 4.29
C THR A 50 -16.59 7.18 4.24
N THR A 51 -15.66 7.21 3.30
CA THR A 51 -14.61 8.24 3.24
C THR A 51 -14.95 9.41 2.34
N GLY A 52 -15.88 9.23 1.41
CA GLY A 52 -16.15 10.22 0.38
C GLY A 52 -15.10 10.23 -0.74
N ILE A 53 -14.17 9.29 -0.74
CA ILE A 53 -13.17 9.13 -1.79
C ILE A 53 -13.78 8.27 -2.89
N ALA A 54 -13.65 8.68 -4.15
CA ALA A 54 -14.21 7.91 -5.27
C ALA A 54 -13.67 6.49 -5.28
N GLN A 55 -14.53 5.52 -5.54
CA GLN A 55 -14.12 4.13 -5.61
C GLN A 55 -13.02 3.92 -6.68
N SER A 56 -13.11 4.64 -7.80
CA SER A 56 -12.09 4.58 -8.84
C SER A 56 -10.72 5.01 -8.32
N ASP A 57 -10.67 5.97 -7.43
CA ASP A 57 -9.41 6.44 -6.84
C ASP A 57 -8.85 5.39 -5.86
N ILE A 58 -9.71 4.78 -5.07
CA ILE A 58 -9.29 3.68 -4.18
C ILE A 58 -8.74 2.53 -5.01
N SER A 59 -9.43 2.17 -6.08
CA SER A 59 -8.99 1.11 -6.97
C SER A 59 -7.63 1.40 -7.59
N LYS A 60 -7.39 2.65 -8.03
CA LYS A 60 -6.11 3.06 -8.60
C LYS A 60 -4.99 2.95 -7.57
N ILE A 61 -5.24 3.33 -6.33
CA ILE A 61 -4.25 3.19 -5.26
C ILE A 61 -3.92 1.71 -5.07
N GLU A 62 -4.94 0.87 -4.98
CA GLU A 62 -4.74 -0.56 -4.71
C GLU A 62 -4.09 -1.31 -5.86
N ASN A 63 -4.22 -0.84 -7.09
CA ASN A 63 -3.57 -1.48 -8.24
C ASN A 63 -2.22 -0.86 -8.60
N GLY A 64 -1.76 0.12 -7.84
CA GLY A 64 -0.45 0.72 -8.04
C GLY A 64 -0.39 1.83 -9.07
N SER A 65 -1.50 2.21 -9.68
CA SER A 65 -1.52 3.29 -10.67
C SER A 65 -1.83 4.66 -10.08
N GLY A 66 -2.20 4.71 -8.80
CA GLY A 66 -2.48 5.95 -8.10
C GLY A 66 -1.27 6.47 -7.36
N ASN A 67 -1.37 7.71 -6.91
CA ASN A 67 -0.33 8.35 -6.10
C ASN A 67 -1.01 9.08 -4.94
N PRO A 68 -1.36 8.35 -3.88
CA PRO A 68 -2.13 8.94 -2.79
C PRO A 68 -1.30 9.94 -1.98
N THR A 69 -1.95 11.01 -1.56
CA THR A 69 -1.34 11.95 -0.63
C THR A 69 -1.48 11.41 0.79
N ILE A 70 -0.72 11.98 1.71
CA ILE A 70 -0.85 11.64 3.13
C ILE A 70 -2.27 11.93 3.61
N LYS A 71 -2.85 13.01 3.14
CA LYS A 71 -4.23 13.37 3.49
C LYS A 71 -5.23 12.29 3.07
N ILE A 72 -5.07 11.75 1.87
CA ILE A 72 -5.94 10.67 1.38
C ILE A 72 -5.72 9.39 2.19
N LEU A 73 -4.46 9.03 2.44
CA LEU A 73 -4.16 7.85 3.25
C LEU A 73 -4.76 7.96 4.65
N LYS A 74 -4.70 9.14 5.23
CA LYS A 74 -5.26 9.39 6.56
C LYS A 74 -6.77 9.22 6.55
N ARG A 75 -7.45 9.71 5.51
CA ARG A 75 -8.90 9.53 5.37
C ARG A 75 -9.28 8.06 5.21
N LEU A 76 -8.48 7.31 4.45
CA LEU A 76 -8.72 5.87 4.30
C LEU A 76 -8.55 5.15 5.64
N ALA A 77 -7.52 5.47 6.38
CA ALA A 77 -7.30 4.89 7.71
C ALA A 77 -8.47 5.20 8.65
N ASP A 78 -8.89 6.47 8.68
CA ASP A 78 -10.01 6.89 9.51
C ASP A 78 -11.29 6.13 9.14
N GLY A 79 -11.53 5.94 7.84
CA GLY A 79 -12.69 5.18 7.36
C GLY A 79 -12.68 3.72 7.76
N LEU A 80 -11.50 3.19 8.05
CA LEU A 80 -11.34 1.80 8.52
C LEU A 80 -11.22 1.71 10.04
N GLY A 81 -11.34 2.83 10.75
CA GLY A 81 -11.17 2.86 12.19
C GLY A 81 -9.75 2.62 12.65
N MET A 82 -8.79 2.97 11.81
CA MET A 82 -7.37 2.73 12.06
C MET A 82 -6.59 4.05 12.09
N ASN A 83 -5.41 3.99 12.69
CA ASN A 83 -4.47 5.11 12.66
C ASN A 83 -3.44 4.88 11.57
N LEU A 84 -3.09 5.94 10.86
CA LEU A 84 -2.02 5.90 9.88
C LEU A 84 -0.69 6.15 10.59
N LYS A 85 0.30 5.30 10.32
CA LYS A 85 1.65 5.48 10.82
C LYS A 85 2.62 5.55 9.64
N VAL A 86 3.49 6.54 9.63
CA VAL A 86 4.53 6.71 8.63
C VAL A 86 5.86 6.84 9.36
N GLU A 87 6.85 6.06 8.94
CA GLU A 87 8.17 6.08 9.55
C GLU A 87 9.25 6.26 8.50
N PHE A 88 10.28 7.01 8.87
CA PHE A 88 11.53 7.01 8.12
C PHE A 88 12.48 6.04 8.79
N ILE A 89 12.89 5.02 8.03
CA ILE A 89 13.74 3.96 8.54
C ILE A 89 15.14 4.15 7.94
N PRO A 90 16.20 4.20 8.78
CA PRO A 90 17.57 4.36 8.25
C PRO A 90 17.94 3.22 7.30
N LYS A 91 18.57 3.59 6.19
CA LYS A 91 19.16 2.60 5.29
C LYS A 91 20.43 2.06 5.94
N ASN A 92 20.81 0.86 5.55
CA ASN A 92 22.09 0.29 5.98
C ASN A 92 22.31 0.26 7.49
N GLN A 93 21.25 0.22 8.24
CA GLN A 93 21.36 0.15 9.70
C GLN A 93 22.21 -1.03 10.12
N LEU A 94 22.08 -2.15 9.41
CA LEU A 94 22.88 -3.35 9.72
C LEU A 94 24.32 -3.17 9.30
N ALA A 95 24.58 -2.43 8.21
CA ALA A 95 25.94 -2.18 7.75
C ALA A 95 26.70 -1.24 8.67
N MET A 96 25.98 -0.43 9.41
CA MET A 96 26.57 0.51 10.36
C MET A 96 26.82 -0.11 11.73
N GLY A 97 26.10 -1.18 11.97
CA GLY A 97 26.23 -1.88 13.23
C GLY A 97 27.49 -2.70 13.32
#